data_59be961517fa51d3f47b40a8574e33b0
#
_entry.id   59be961517fa51d3f47b40a8574e33b0
#
_cell.length_a   1.000
_cell.length_b   1.000
_cell.length_c   1.000
_cell.angle_alpha   90.00
_cell.angle_beta   90.00
_cell.angle_gamma   90.00
#
_symmetry.space_group_name_H-M   'P 1'
#
loop_
_entity.id
_entity.type
_entity.pdbx_description
1 polymer ?
#
loop_
_entity_poly.entity_id
_entity_poly.type
_entity_poly.pdbx_seq_one_letter_code
_entity_poly.pdbx_strand_id
1 'polypeptide(L)'
;MQSITITRPDDWHLHLRDGAEMAAVLPDTARQFARAIIMPNLKPPVTTVELAREYRDRILAALPHGMDFMPLMTLYLTDNTLPAEIEKAKASGFVHAVKLYPAGATTNSQSGVTDLNKVSSVIATMEAVGLPLLVHGEVTDSDIDVFDREHVFIERLLRPLVRKFPKLRLVLEHITTKQAAEFVAAAGPNIAATITAHHLLLNRNALFQGGIRPHHYCLPVLKREEHRLALVKAATSGNPKFFLGTDTLTSPIFESLRGSR
;
A
#
# COMPACT_ATOMS: atom_id res chain seq x y z
N MET A 1 -20.23 -2.70 -30.48
CA MET A 1 -19.33 -2.73 -29.33
C MET A 1 -20.18 -2.93 -28.08
N GLN A 2 -19.79 -3.84 -27.22
CA GLN A 2 -20.42 -3.93 -25.89
C GLN A 2 -19.81 -2.83 -25.00
N SER A 3 -20.65 -2.05 -24.32
CA SER A 3 -20.20 -1.04 -23.34
C SER A 3 -20.58 -1.49 -21.94
N ILE A 4 -19.71 -1.18 -20.97
CA ILE A 4 -19.95 -1.41 -19.54
C ILE A 4 -19.88 -0.04 -18.86
N THR A 5 -20.92 0.27 -18.06
CA THR A 5 -20.91 1.45 -17.19
C THR A 5 -20.62 1.01 -15.76
N ILE A 6 -19.59 1.60 -15.16
CA ILE A 6 -19.20 1.36 -13.77
C ILE A 6 -19.13 2.68 -13.01
N THR A 7 -19.30 2.64 -11.68
CA THR A 7 -18.95 3.77 -10.83
C THR A 7 -17.45 4.04 -10.97
N ARG A 8 -17.05 5.32 -11.03
CA ARG A 8 -15.64 5.69 -11.09
C ARG A 8 -14.90 5.10 -9.90
N PRO A 9 -13.88 4.24 -10.12
CA PRO A 9 -13.24 3.49 -9.03
C PRO A 9 -12.38 4.38 -8.15
N ASP A 10 -12.01 3.83 -6.98
CA ASP A 10 -10.97 4.36 -6.10
C ASP A 10 -9.73 3.48 -6.18
N ASP A 11 -8.55 4.09 -5.97
CA ASP A 11 -7.28 3.38 -5.83
C ASP A 11 -6.85 3.37 -4.35
N TRP A 12 -6.78 2.19 -3.76
CA TRP A 12 -6.51 2.07 -2.33
C TRP A 12 -5.01 1.91 -1.99
N HIS A 13 -4.11 2.09 -2.99
CA HIS A 13 -2.67 2.09 -2.77
C HIS A 13 -1.93 2.79 -3.92
N LEU A 14 -1.53 4.04 -3.75
CA LEU A 14 -0.92 4.86 -4.80
C LEU A 14 0.34 5.59 -4.31
N HIS A 15 1.44 5.46 -5.05
CA HIS A 15 2.65 6.24 -4.86
C HIS A 15 2.76 7.34 -5.92
N LEU A 16 2.53 8.59 -5.54
CA LEU A 16 2.69 9.73 -6.44
C LEU A 16 4.11 10.29 -6.46
N ARG A 17 4.93 9.98 -5.44
CA ARG A 17 6.22 10.65 -5.22
C ARG A 17 6.02 12.16 -5.02
N ASP A 18 6.95 13.00 -5.50
CA ASP A 18 6.85 14.46 -5.37
C ASP A 18 7.44 15.15 -6.61
N GLY A 19 7.26 16.46 -6.76
CA GLY A 19 7.85 17.26 -7.81
C GLY A 19 7.50 16.81 -9.23
N ALA A 20 8.50 16.69 -10.10
CA ALA A 20 8.32 16.34 -11.50
C ALA A 20 7.73 14.92 -11.71
N GLU A 21 8.12 13.97 -10.87
CA GLU A 21 7.59 12.60 -10.92
C GLU A 21 6.07 12.60 -10.67
N MET A 22 5.63 13.32 -9.63
CA MET A 22 4.20 13.46 -9.32
C MET A 22 3.45 14.13 -10.47
N ALA A 23 3.97 15.22 -11.00
CA ALA A 23 3.34 15.95 -12.11
C ALA A 23 3.17 15.07 -13.36
N ALA A 24 4.09 14.13 -13.59
CA ALA A 24 4.05 13.23 -14.73
C ALA A 24 2.95 12.15 -14.63
N VAL A 25 2.65 11.64 -13.42
CA VAL A 25 1.73 10.48 -13.24
C VAL A 25 0.35 10.87 -12.71
N LEU A 26 0.24 12.00 -12.02
CA LEU A 26 -1.01 12.46 -11.44
C LEU A 26 -2.16 12.58 -12.45
N PRO A 27 -1.96 13.08 -13.70
CA PRO A 27 -3.02 13.14 -14.70
C PRO A 27 -3.57 11.77 -15.09
N ASP A 28 -2.71 10.74 -15.14
CA ASP A 28 -3.13 9.38 -15.52
C ASP A 28 -4.00 8.75 -14.44
N THR A 29 -3.61 8.92 -13.18
CA THR A 29 -4.41 8.50 -12.02
C THR A 29 -5.73 9.28 -11.93
N ALA A 30 -5.67 10.61 -12.00
CA ALA A 30 -6.84 11.47 -11.87
C ALA A 30 -7.87 11.28 -12.99
N ARG A 31 -7.48 10.78 -14.15
CA ARG A 31 -8.40 10.41 -15.24
C ARG A 31 -9.19 9.16 -14.94
N GLN A 32 -8.61 8.19 -14.22
CA GLN A 32 -9.18 6.87 -13.99
C GLN A 32 -9.91 6.77 -12.65
N PHE A 33 -9.32 7.32 -11.59
CA PHE A 33 -9.78 7.16 -10.21
C PHE A 33 -10.41 8.45 -9.66
N ALA A 34 -11.47 8.31 -8.88
CA ALA A 34 -12.09 9.42 -8.18
C ALA A 34 -11.27 9.84 -6.95
N ARG A 35 -10.77 8.84 -6.23
CA ARG A 35 -9.98 9.00 -4.99
C ARG A 35 -8.83 8.00 -4.99
N ALA A 36 -7.76 8.34 -4.25
CA ALA A 36 -6.74 7.36 -3.94
C ALA A 36 -6.16 7.53 -2.54
N ILE A 37 -5.78 6.43 -1.90
CA ILE A 37 -4.93 6.42 -0.70
C ILE A 37 -3.49 6.71 -1.13
N ILE A 38 -2.95 7.82 -0.64
CA ILE A 38 -1.61 8.30 -1.01
C ILE A 38 -0.58 7.77 -0.03
N MET A 39 0.39 7.01 -0.53
CA MET A 39 1.46 6.45 0.27
C MET A 39 2.47 7.50 0.73
N PRO A 40 2.91 7.45 2.00
CA PRO A 40 3.64 8.53 2.65
C PRO A 40 5.16 8.41 2.55
N ASN A 41 5.72 7.44 1.82
CA ASN A 41 7.15 7.11 1.76
C ASN A 41 7.93 8.00 0.80
N LEU A 42 7.87 9.30 1.04
CA LEU A 42 8.72 10.31 0.39
C LEU A 42 10.12 10.35 1.02
N LYS A 43 10.95 11.27 0.59
CA LYS A 43 12.24 11.65 1.20
C LYS A 43 12.25 13.15 1.46
N PRO A 44 12.09 13.62 2.72
CA PRO A 44 11.78 12.84 3.93
C PRO A 44 10.35 12.25 3.92
N PRO A 45 10.07 11.20 4.75
CA PRO A 45 8.75 10.60 4.82
C PRO A 45 7.72 11.54 5.49
N VAL A 46 6.45 11.35 5.14
CA VAL A 46 5.32 12.12 5.66
C VAL A 46 4.90 11.55 7.01
N THR A 47 5.45 12.06 8.10
CA THR A 47 5.29 11.51 9.46
C THR A 47 4.31 12.28 10.33
N THR A 48 3.88 13.50 9.93
CA THR A 48 2.97 14.36 10.70
C THR A 48 1.80 14.86 9.86
N VAL A 49 0.77 15.32 10.53
CA VAL A 49 -0.43 15.92 9.90
C VAL A 49 -0.06 17.16 9.09
N GLU A 50 0.88 17.97 9.59
CA GLU A 50 1.37 19.16 8.90
C GLU A 50 2.04 18.78 7.57
N LEU A 51 2.97 17.82 7.58
CA LEU A 51 3.60 17.30 6.37
C LEU A 51 2.60 16.67 5.39
N ALA A 52 1.60 15.97 5.91
CA ALA A 52 0.52 15.41 5.09
C ALA A 52 -0.33 16.50 4.43
N ARG A 53 -0.58 17.63 5.12
CA ARG A 53 -1.28 18.79 4.56
C ARG A 53 -0.47 19.41 3.44
N GLU A 54 0.80 19.70 3.68
CA GLU A 54 1.71 20.27 2.68
C GLU A 54 1.79 19.38 1.43
N TYR A 55 1.88 18.06 1.62
CA TYR A 55 1.92 17.13 0.50
C TYR A 55 0.59 17.10 -0.26
N ARG A 56 -0.54 17.10 0.46
CA ARG A 56 -1.86 17.19 -0.14
C ARG A 56 -2.01 18.46 -0.98
N ASP A 57 -1.56 19.60 -0.46
CA ASP A 57 -1.66 20.88 -1.16
C ASP A 57 -0.81 20.88 -2.44
N ARG A 58 0.38 20.26 -2.42
CA ARG A 58 1.20 20.08 -3.64
C ARG A 58 0.51 19.18 -4.67
N ILE A 59 -0.13 18.09 -4.24
CA ILE A 59 -0.90 17.21 -5.13
C ILE A 59 -2.04 17.99 -5.79
N LEU A 60 -2.83 18.72 -5.00
CA LEU A 60 -3.96 19.50 -5.52
C LEU A 60 -3.53 20.62 -6.46
N ALA A 61 -2.41 21.30 -6.17
CA ALA A 61 -1.84 22.32 -7.03
C ALA A 61 -1.29 21.77 -8.37
N ALA A 62 -0.87 20.50 -8.39
CA ALA A 62 -0.36 19.83 -9.59
C ALA A 62 -1.46 19.18 -10.45
N LEU A 63 -2.72 19.17 -9.99
CA LEU A 63 -3.84 18.64 -10.79
C LEU A 63 -4.07 19.50 -12.03
N PRO A 64 -4.18 18.87 -13.23
CA PRO A 64 -4.57 19.60 -14.42
C PRO A 64 -5.94 20.26 -14.28
N HIS A 65 -6.09 21.44 -14.88
CA HIS A 65 -7.35 22.17 -14.84
C HIS A 65 -8.53 21.31 -15.33
N GLY A 66 -9.61 21.30 -14.57
CA GLY A 66 -10.84 20.55 -14.88
C GLY A 66 -10.80 19.06 -14.51
N MET A 67 -9.75 18.59 -13.88
CA MET A 67 -9.71 17.23 -13.30
C MET A 67 -10.17 17.24 -11.85
N ASP A 68 -11.07 16.31 -11.53
CA ASP A 68 -11.52 16.01 -10.18
C ASP A 68 -10.78 14.78 -9.63
N PHE A 69 -10.06 14.96 -8.51
CA PHE A 69 -9.37 13.87 -7.81
C PHE A 69 -9.23 14.22 -6.32
N MET A 70 -9.53 13.26 -5.47
CA MET A 70 -9.42 13.42 -4.02
C MET A 70 -8.28 12.57 -3.45
N PRO A 71 -7.16 13.17 -3.05
CA PRO A 71 -6.09 12.46 -2.36
C PRO A 71 -6.49 12.21 -0.90
N LEU A 72 -6.52 10.94 -0.50
CA LEU A 72 -6.76 10.46 0.85
C LEU A 72 -5.39 10.25 1.50
N MET A 73 -4.97 11.18 2.36
CA MET A 73 -3.61 11.19 2.89
C MET A 73 -3.38 10.11 3.94
N THR A 74 -2.13 9.70 4.07
CA THR A 74 -1.67 8.77 5.11
C THR A 74 -0.43 9.31 5.81
N LEU A 75 -0.19 8.83 7.05
CA LEU A 75 1.07 9.08 7.76
C LEU A 75 1.98 7.86 7.68
N TYR A 76 3.27 8.13 7.67
CA TYR A 76 4.32 7.12 7.75
C TYR A 76 4.59 6.77 9.21
N LEU A 77 4.37 5.50 9.60
CA LEU A 77 4.66 5.03 10.95
C LEU A 77 6.16 4.80 11.14
N THR A 78 6.72 5.40 12.18
CA THR A 78 8.11 5.23 12.59
C THR A 78 8.19 4.78 14.05
N ASP A 79 9.35 4.31 14.48
CA ASP A 79 9.60 4.00 15.91
C ASP A 79 9.36 5.19 16.85
N ASN A 80 9.41 6.42 16.33
CA ASN A 80 9.28 7.67 17.08
C ASN A 80 7.89 8.33 16.96
N THR A 81 6.95 7.72 16.26
CA THR A 81 5.59 8.24 16.14
C THR A 81 4.93 8.27 17.53
N LEU A 82 4.24 9.36 17.85
CA LEU A 82 3.59 9.55 19.14
C LEU A 82 2.07 9.32 19.03
N PRO A 83 1.40 8.77 20.07
CA PRO A 83 -0.05 8.63 20.13
C PRO A 83 -0.82 9.93 19.83
N ALA A 84 -0.33 11.06 20.32
CA ALA A 84 -0.95 12.37 20.07
C ALA A 84 -1.00 12.75 18.58
N GLU A 85 -0.05 12.27 17.77
CA GLU A 85 -0.07 12.49 16.32
C GLU A 85 -1.19 11.70 15.64
N ILE A 86 -1.53 10.52 16.16
CA ILE A 86 -2.67 9.71 15.68
C ILE A 86 -4.00 10.40 15.99
N GLU A 87 -4.14 11.01 17.18
CA GLU A 87 -5.33 11.78 17.54
C GLU A 87 -5.50 13.00 16.63
N LYS A 88 -4.42 13.75 16.36
CA LYS A 88 -4.40 14.85 15.39
C LYS A 88 -4.76 14.36 13.99
N ALA A 89 -4.19 13.24 13.55
CA ALA A 89 -4.47 12.63 12.24
C ALA A 89 -5.97 12.35 12.10
N LYS A 90 -6.59 11.72 13.11
CA LYS A 90 -8.02 11.45 13.12
C LYS A 90 -8.85 12.72 13.09
N ALA A 91 -8.47 13.74 13.87
CA ALA A 91 -9.17 15.02 13.94
C ALA A 91 -9.02 15.86 12.66
N SER A 92 -7.99 15.63 11.85
CA SER A 92 -7.67 16.42 10.65
C SER A 92 -8.74 16.33 9.55
N GLY A 93 -9.47 15.21 9.47
CA GLY A 93 -10.50 14.95 8.47
C GLY A 93 -9.96 14.60 7.06
N PHE A 94 -8.64 14.72 6.80
CA PHE A 94 -8.02 14.40 5.50
C PHE A 94 -6.92 13.34 5.58
N VAL A 95 -6.47 12.96 6.78
CA VAL A 95 -5.62 11.79 7.01
C VAL A 95 -6.53 10.61 7.30
N HIS A 96 -6.47 9.58 6.46
CA HIS A 96 -7.42 8.46 6.48
C HIS A 96 -6.83 7.17 7.04
N ALA A 97 -5.50 7.06 7.11
CA ALA A 97 -4.82 5.87 7.63
C ALA A 97 -3.36 6.18 8.03
N VAL A 98 -2.71 5.21 8.65
CA VAL A 98 -1.27 5.22 8.92
C VAL A 98 -0.64 4.00 8.26
N LYS A 99 0.47 4.20 7.55
CA LYS A 99 1.17 3.14 6.82
C LYS A 99 2.38 2.64 7.61
N LEU A 100 2.40 1.36 7.85
CA LEU A 100 3.51 0.61 8.43
C LEU A 100 4.35 0.00 7.32
N TYR A 101 5.65 0.35 7.33
CA TYR A 101 6.70 -0.35 6.60
C TYR A 101 7.65 -0.99 7.64
N PRO A 102 7.94 -2.29 7.57
CA PRO A 102 9.10 -2.82 8.26
C PRO A 102 10.37 -2.13 7.73
N ALA A 103 11.28 -1.76 8.62
CA ALA A 103 12.50 -1.04 8.24
C ALA A 103 13.31 -1.83 7.19
N GLY A 104 13.58 -1.22 6.03
CA GLY A 104 14.33 -1.84 4.95
C GLY A 104 13.54 -2.81 4.04
N ALA A 105 12.23 -2.98 4.23
CA ALA A 105 11.45 -3.94 3.44
C ALA A 105 11.27 -3.54 1.97
N THR A 106 11.20 -2.25 1.67
CA THR A 106 10.93 -1.74 0.32
C THR A 106 11.55 -0.35 0.11
N THR A 107 11.28 0.27 -1.02
CA THR A 107 11.78 1.60 -1.39
C THR A 107 11.38 2.65 -0.34
N ASN A 108 12.35 3.46 0.12
CA ASN A 108 12.19 4.52 1.11
C ASN A 108 11.60 4.03 2.45
N SER A 109 11.93 2.79 2.85
CA SER A 109 11.45 2.19 4.10
C SER A 109 12.49 2.17 5.23
N GLN A 110 13.64 2.84 5.08
CA GLN A 110 14.72 2.87 6.07
C GLN A 110 14.27 3.46 7.42
N SER A 111 13.34 4.43 7.39
CA SER A 111 12.74 5.04 8.59
C SER A 111 11.56 4.26 9.16
N GLY A 112 11.28 3.07 8.62
CA GLY A 112 10.17 2.21 9.03
C GLY A 112 10.31 1.66 10.44
N VAL A 113 9.31 0.88 10.84
CA VAL A 113 9.24 0.27 12.16
C VAL A 113 10.27 -0.87 12.26
N THR A 114 11.12 -0.79 13.29
CA THR A 114 12.13 -1.83 13.55
C THR A 114 11.62 -2.93 14.48
N ASP A 115 10.67 -2.59 15.37
CA ASP A 115 10.01 -3.53 16.29
C ASP A 115 8.57 -3.04 16.57
N LEU A 116 7.58 -3.91 16.35
CA LEU A 116 6.16 -3.60 16.61
C LEU A 116 5.88 -3.29 18.08
N ASN A 117 6.71 -3.75 19.00
CA ASN A 117 6.56 -3.43 20.42
C ASN A 117 6.79 -1.94 20.70
N LYS A 118 7.68 -1.28 19.99
CA LYS A 118 7.96 0.16 20.14
C LYS A 118 6.76 1.04 19.81
N VAL A 119 5.92 0.59 18.88
CA VAL A 119 4.75 1.33 18.41
C VAL A 119 3.43 0.82 19.00
N SER A 120 3.49 -0.05 20.02
CA SER A 120 2.27 -0.63 20.63
C SER A 120 1.29 0.41 21.16
N SER A 121 1.75 1.48 21.78
CA SER A 121 0.88 2.57 22.28
C SER A 121 0.22 3.34 21.13
N VAL A 122 0.94 3.55 20.03
CA VAL A 122 0.44 4.20 18.82
C VAL A 122 -0.66 3.34 18.19
N ILE A 123 -0.44 2.03 18.06
CA ILE A 123 -1.42 1.09 17.51
C ILE A 123 -2.66 1.00 18.41
N ALA A 124 -2.50 1.02 19.74
CA ALA A 124 -3.62 1.06 20.68
C ALA A 124 -4.46 2.34 20.49
N THR A 125 -3.82 3.49 20.27
CA THR A 125 -4.52 4.74 19.96
C THR A 125 -5.24 4.65 18.62
N MET A 126 -4.60 4.08 17.57
CA MET A 126 -5.26 3.85 16.28
C MET A 126 -6.51 3.00 16.42
N GLU A 127 -6.45 1.90 17.21
CA GLU A 127 -7.60 1.06 17.51
C GLU A 127 -8.72 1.87 18.19
N ALA A 128 -8.36 2.67 19.21
CA ALA A 128 -9.31 3.45 20.01
C ALA A 128 -10.03 4.53 19.17
N VAL A 129 -9.30 5.25 18.30
CA VAL A 129 -9.89 6.31 17.45
C VAL A 129 -10.44 5.80 16.12
N GLY A 130 -10.27 4.50 15.83
CA GLY A 130 -10.73 3.88 14.59
C GLY A 130 -9.99 4.37 13.34
N LEU A 131 -8.70 4.70 13.46
CA LEU A 131 -7.84 5.05 12.32
C LEU A 131 -7.17 3.78 11.78
N PRO A 132 -7.34 3.42 10.49
CA PRO A 132 -6.82 2.18 9.94
C PRO A 132 -5.29 2.12 9.88
N LEU A 133 -4.74 0.92 10.10
CA LEU A 133 -3.33 0.58 9.86
C LEU A 133 -3.20 -0.12 8.50
N LEU A 134 -2.40 0.44 7.60
CA LEU A 134 -2.05 -0.16 6.31
C LEU A 134 -0.67 -0.80 6.45
N VAL A 135 -0.51 -2.05 6.05
CA VAL A 135 0.68 -2.84 6.39
C VAL A 135 1.37 -3.37 5.15
N HIS A 136 2.64 -3.00 4.93
CA HIS A 136 3.54 -3.76 4.06
C HIS A 136 3.95 -5.03 4.79
N GLY A 137 3.47 -6.18 4.32
CA GLY A 137 3.49 -7.43 5.06
C GLY A 137 4.68 -8.33 4.76
N GLU A 138 5.92 -7.85 4.84
CA GLU A 138 7.11 -8.66 4.65
C GLU A 138 8.10 -8.54 5.82
N VAL A 139 8.71 -9.67 6.21
CA VAL A 139 9.88 -9.66 7.10
C VAL A 139 11.13 -9.25 6.34
N THR A 140 12.15 -8.73 7.07
CA THR A 140 13.40 -8.24 6.47
C THR A 140 14.63 -9.08 6.87
N ASP A 141 14.40 -10.20 7.54
CA ASP A 141 15.45 -11.14 7.92
C ASP A 141 16.18 -11.66 6.67
N SER A 142 17.51 -11.61 6.67
CA SER A 142 18.33 -11.97 5.51
C SER A 142 18.37 -13.46 5.20
N ASP A 143 18.06 -14.30 6.18
CA ASP A 143 17.99 -15.76 6.10
C ASP A 143 16.62 -16.27 5.61
N ILE A 144 15.63 -15.38 5.49
CA ILE A 144 14.32 -15.74 4.96
C ILE A 144 14.29 -15.52 3.45
N ASP A 145 13.91 -16.59 2.71
CA ASP A 145 13.72 -16.53 1.26
C ASP A 145 12.74 -15.40 0.90
N VAL A 146 13.10 -14.62 -0.12
CA VAL A 146 12.29 -13.46 -0.57
C VAL A 146 10.86 -13.86 -0.95
N PHE A 147 10.64 -15.10 -1.39
CA PHE A 147 9.32 -15.61 -1.74
C PHE A 147 8.46 -16.01 -0.53
N ASP A 148 9.07 -16.18 0.66
CA ASP A 148 8.40 -16.60 1.89
C ASP A 148 8.17 -15.45 2.88
N ARG A 149 8.76 -14.27 2.64
CA ARG A 149 8.73 -13.11 3.56
C ARG A 149 7.33 -12.71 3.99
N GLU A 150 6.35 -12.70 3.09
CA GLU A 150 4.96 -12.36 3.41
C GLU A 150 4.31 -13.42 4.32
N HIS A 151 4.51 -14.70 4.00
CA HIS A 151 3.99 -15.79 4.84
C HIS A 151 4.57 -15.75 6.25
N VAL A 152 5.88 -15.58 6.36
CA VAL A 152 6.57 -15.47 7.65
C VAL A 152 6.10 -14.26 8.44
N PHE A 153 5.88 -13.11 7.79
CA PHE A 153 5.33 -11.91 8.41
C PHE A 153 3.94 -12.18 9.01
N ILE A 154 3.07 -12.85 8.27
CA ILE A 154 1.73 -13.18 8.73
C ILE A 154 1.80 -14.02 10.01
N GLU A 155 2.61 -15.07 10.02
CA GLU A 155 2.67 -15.99 11.14
C GLU A 155 3.37 -15.38 12.37
N ARG A 156 4.53 -14.73 12.17
CA ARG A 156 5.35 -14.22 13.28
C ARG A 156 4.86 -12.88 13.86
N LEU A 157 4.31 -12.00 13.02
CA LEU A 157 4.03 -10.62 13.42
C LEU A 157 2.54 -10.26 13.33
N LEU A 158 1.88 -10.57 12.19
CA LEU A 158 0.53 -10.10 11.95
C LEU A 158 -0.52 -10.81 12.83
N ARG A 159 -0.45 -12.14 12.97
CA ARG A 159 -1.36 -12.90 13.84
C ARG A 159 -1.27 -12.47 15.32
N PRO A 160 -0.08 -12.31 15.93
CA PRO A 160 0.04 -11.75 17.28
C PRO A 160 -0.51 -10.32 17.37
N LEU A 161 -0.25 -9.46 16.37
CA LEU A 161 -0.74 -8.09 16.34
C LEU A 161 -2.28 -8.03 16.38
N VAL A 162 -2.94 -8.77 15.51
CA VAL A 162 -4.41 -8.83 15.44
C VAL A 162 -5.03 -9.41 16.70
N ARG A 163 -4.37 -10.38 17.34
CA ARG A 163 -4.83 -10.89 18.64
C ARG A 163 -4.69 -9.87 19.76
N LYS A 164 -3.62 -9.08 19.75
CA LYS A 164 -3.35 -8.03 20.74
C LYS A 164 -4.30 -6.83 20.58
N PHE A 165 -4.67 -6.50 19.34
CA PHE A 165 -5.53 -5.38 18.98
C PHE A 165 -6.74 -5.86 18.15
N PRO A 166 -7.73 -6.51 18.78
CA PRO A 166 -8.80 -7.20 18.06
C PRO A 166 -9.79 -6.29 17.34
N LYS A 167 -9.85 -5.00 17.70
CA LYS A 167 -10.71 -3.99 17.07
C LYS A 167 -9.96 -3.11 16.06
N LEU A 168 -8.65 -3.28 15.95
CA LEU A 168 -7.84 -2.51 15.00
C LEU A 168 -8.34 -2.75 13.57
N ARG A 169 -8.65 -1.66 12.86
CA ARG A 169 -8.92 -1.72 11.42
C ARG A 169 -7.59 -1.85 10.69
N LEU A 170 -7.42 -2.93 9.93
CA LEU A 170 -6.15 -3.24 9.28
C LEU A 170 -6.36 -3.63 7.82
N VAL A 171 -5.50 -3.10 6.95
CA VAL A 171 -5.39 -3.51 5.56
C VAL A 171 -4.01 -4.10 5.32
N LEU A 172 -3.95 -5.38 4.97
CA LEU A 172 -2.73 -6.01 4.46
C LEU A 172 -2.58 -5.63 2.98
N GLU A 173 -1.56 -4.82 2.70
CA GLU A 173 -1.40 -4.19 1.41
C GLU A 173 -0.78 -5.14 0.38
N HIS A 174 -1.18 -4.98 -0.92
CA HIS A 174 -0.59 -5.64 -2.10
C HIS A 174 -0.22 -7.11 -1.84
N ILE A 175 -1.19 -7.89 -1.29
CA ILE A 175 -0.96 -9.29 -0.93
C ILE A 175 -0.53 -10.11 -2.15
N THR A 176 0.40 -11.05 -1.91
CA THR A 176 1.01 -11.84 -2.99
C THR A 176 0.87 -13.35 -2.82
N THR A 177 0.46 -13.83 -1.64
CA THR A 177 0.44 -15.25 -1.31
C THR A 177 -0.98 -15.79 -1.09
N LYS A 178 -1.13 -17.10 -1.32
CA LYS A 178 -2.34 -17.84 -0.94
C LYS A 178 -2.63 -17.70 0.55
N GLN A 179 -1.58 -17.76 1.39
CA GLN A 179 -1.69 -17.65 2.84
C GLN A 179 -2.25 -16.30 3.28
N ALA A 180 -1.86 -15.19 2.60
CA ALA A 180 -2.43 -13.88 2.85
C ALA A 180 -3.92 -13.82 2.50
N ALA A 181 -4.30 -14.35 1.34
CA ALA A 181 -5.69 -14.40 0.93
C ALA A 181 -6.55 -15.24 1.90
N GLU A 182 -6.07 -16.40 2.34
CA GLU A 182 -6.73 -17.25 3.31
C GLU A 182 -6.83 -16.60 4.69
N PHE A 183 -5.75 -15.96 5.15
CA PHE A 183 -5.74 -15.22 6.42
C PHE A 183 -6.80 -14.12 6.43
N VAL A 184 -6.84 -13.27 5.41
CA VAL A 184 -7.81 -12.16 5.31
C VAL A 184 -9.23 -12.66 5.18
N ALA A 185 -9.47 -13.71 4.38
CA ALA A 185 -10.81 -14.30 4.22
C ALA A 185 -11.36 -14.82 5.56
N ALA A 186 -10.52 -15.47 6.37
CA ALA A 186 -10.89 -16.06 7.65
C ALA A 186 -10.91 -15.06 8.83
N ALA A 187 -10.25 -13.90 8.70
CA ALA A 187 -10.16 -12.89 9.76
C ALA A 187 -11.51 -12.19 10.03
N GLY A 188 -11.57 -11.38 11.09
CA GLY A 188 -12.73 -10.53 11.42
C GLY A 188 -13.05 -9.47 10.34
N PRO A 189 -14.20 -8.78 10.45
CA PRO A 189 -14.64 -7.80 9.45
C PRO A 189 -13.76 -6.53 9.41
N ASN A 190 -12.93 -6.34 10.40
CA ASN A 190 -11.99 -5.21 10.51
C ASN A 190 -10.66 -5.43 9.79
N ILE A 191 -10.46 -6.61 9.18
CA ILE A 191 -9.25 -6.97 8.42
C ILE A 191 -9.60 -7.10 6.94
N ALA A 192 -8.84 -6.42 6.09
CA ALA A 192 -9.00 -6.43 4.64
C ALA A 192 -7.64 -6.49 3.93
N ALA A 193 -7.62 -6.53 2.60
CA ALA A 193 -6.39 -6.51 1.82
C ALA A 193 -6.55 -5.77 0.49
N THR A 194 -5.48 -5.13 0.03
CA THR A 194 -5.36 -4.69 -1.36
C THR A 194 -4.71 -5.78 -2.22
N ILE A 195 -5.14 -5.85 -3.47
CA ILE A 195 -4.54 -6.71 -4.50
C ILE A 195 -4.18 -5.82 -5.70
N THR A 196 -3.00 -6.01 -6.26
CA THR A 196 -2.51 -5.24 -7.41
C THR A 196 -2.78 -5.95 -8.73
N ALA A 197 -2.88 -5.20 -9.82
CA ALA A 197 -3.09 -5.75 -11.15
C ALA A 197 -1.96 -6.71 -11.57
N HIS A 198 -0.69 -6.35 -11.29
CA HIS A 198 0.44 -7.17 -11.71
C HIS A 198 0.50 -8.51 -10.95
N HIS A 199 0.09 -8.59 -9.68
CA HIS A 199 -0.01 -9.86 -8.95
C HIS A 199 -1.16 -10.75 -9.41
N LEU A 200 -2.19 -10.18 -10.07
CA LEU A 200 -3.23 -10.97 -10.73
C LEU A 200 -2.81 -11.50 -12.10
N LEU A 201 -2.01 -10.72 -12.84
CA LEU A 201 -1.64 -11.01 -14.24
C LEU A 201 -0.39 -11.88 -14.37
N LEU A 202 0.60 -11.71 -13.48
CA LEU A 202 1.92 -12.28 -13.61
C LEU A 202 2.26 -13.20 -12.42
N ASN A 203 3.02 -14.27 -12.70
CA ASN A 203 3.70 -15.05 -11.68
C ASN A 203 5.22 -14.83 -11.74
N ARG A 204 5.99 -15.41 -10.82
CA ARG A 204 7.43 -15.18 -10.71
C ARG A 204 8.25 -15.56 -11.95
N ASN A 205 7.73 -16.40 -12.85
CA ASN A 205 8.42 -16.73 -14.11
C ASN A 205 8.58 -15.51 -15.00
N ALA A 206 7.67 -14.52 -14.88
CA ALA A 206 7.76 -13.26 -15.63
C ALA A 206 9.02 -12.46 -15.32
N LEU A 207 9.65 -12.66 -14.16
CA LEU A 207 10.92 -12.00 -13.79
C LEU A 207 12.09 -12.48 -14.64
N PHE A 208 12.00 -13.70 -15.20
CA PHE A 208 13.13 -14.40 -15.83
C PHE A 208 12.89 -14.84 -17.27
N GLN A 209 11.70 -14.66 -17.81
CA GLN A 209 11.33 -15.10 -19.15
C GLN A 209 12.15 -14.39 -20.25
N GLY A 210 13.02 -15.13 -20.92
CA GLY A 210 13.93 -14.58 -21.91
C GLY A 210 15.09 -13.77 -21.34
N GLY A 211 15.43 -13.96 -20.05
CA GLY A 211 16.44 -13.25 -19.29
C GLY A 211 15.82 -12.48 -18.10
N ILE A 212 16.65 -11.71 -17.39
CA ILE A 212 16.19 -10.89 -16.28
C ILE A 212 15.34 -9.74 -16.82
N ARG A 213 14.14 -9.55 -16.23
CA ARG A 213 13.20 -8.47 -16.60
C ARG A 213 13.03 -7.48 -15.45
N PRO A 214 13.84 -6.44 -15.35
CA PRO A 214 13.80 -5.48 -14.24
C PRO A 214 12.45 -4.77 -14.09
N HIS A 215 11.72 -4.54 -15.19
CA HIS A 215 10.39 -3.91 -15.17
C HIS A 215 9.29 -4.74 -14.49
N HIS A 216 9.51 -6.04 -14.30
CA HIS A 216 8.61 -6.92 -13.55
C HIS A 216 9.00 -7.04 -12.07
N TYR A 217 10.10 -6.40 -11.66
CA TYR A 217 10.56 -6.42 -10.28
C TYR A 217 9.92 -5.29 -9.48
N CYS A 218 9.15 -5.68 -8.48
CA CYS A 218 8.58 -4.80 -7.46
C CYS A 218 8.54 -5.56 -6.13
N LEU A 219 8.62 -4.89 -5.00
CA LEU A 219 8.43 -5.50 -3.68
C LEU A 219 7.02 -5.18 -3.16
N PRO A 220 6.28 -6.21 -2.76
CA PRO A 220 6.59 -7.65 -2.70
C PRO A 220 6.73 -8.28 -4.10
N VAL A 221 7.71 -9.19 -4.26
CA VAL A 221 7.94 -9.85 -5.54
C VAL A 221 6.81 -10.80 -5.95
N LEU A 222 6.66 -11.00 -7.26
CA LEU A 222 5.76 -12.00 -7.86
C LEU A 222 6.03 -13.38 -7.25
N LYS A 223 4.98 -14.15 -7.01
CA LYS A 223 5.05 -15.48 -6.39
C LYS A 223 4.78 -16.61 -7.41
N ARG A 224 4.72 -17.86 -6.94
CA ARG A 224 4.37 -19.04 -7.77
C ARG A 224 2.95 -18.90 -8.32
N GLU A 225 2.66 -19.68 -9.38
CA GLU A 225 1.36 -19.68 -10.04
C GLU A 225 0.19 -20.01 -9.09
N GLU A 226 0.39 -20.94 -8.16
CA GLU A 226 -0.62 -21.29 -7.16
C GLU A 226 -1.07 -20.09 -6.30
N HIS A 227 -0.14 -19.19 -5.97
CA HIS A 227 -0.44 -17.96 -5.25
C HIS A 227 -1.22 -16.98 -6.12
N ARG A 228 -0.79 -16.77 -7.37
CA ARG A 228 -1.51 -15.93 -8.32
C ARG A 228 -2.96 -16.39 -8.50
N LEU A 229 -3.18 -17.68 -8.69
CA LEU A 229 -4.53 -18.25 -8.83
C LEU A 229 -5.38 -18.03 -7.57
N ALA A 230 -4.78 -18.13 -6.38
CA ALA A 230 -5.47 -17.82 -5.12
C ALA A 230 -5.87 -16.35 -5.03
N LEU A 231 -5.02 -15.41 -5.48
CA LEU A 231 -5.35 -13.98 -5.54
C LEU A 231 -6.47 -13.70 -6.55
N VAL A 232 -6.42 -14.30 -7.73
CA VAL A 232 -7.52 -14.19 -8.72
C VAL A 232 -8.84 -14.66 -8.12
N LYS A 233 -8.83 -15.81 -7.45
CA LYS A 233 -10.01 -16.34 -6.76
C LYS A 233 -10.51 -15.36 -5.69
N ALA A 234 -9.62 -14.76 -4.88
CA ALA A 234 -9.99 -13.79 -3.87
C ALA A 234 -10.59 -12.53 -4.50
N ALA A 235 -9.95 -11.96 -5.52
CA ALA A 235 -10.39 -10.74 -6.21
C ALA A 235 -11.74 -10.90 -6.91
N THR A 236 -12.08 -12.11 -7.40
CA THR A 236 -13.33 -12.40 -8.10
C THR A 236 -14.40 -13.03 -7.22
N SER A 237 -14.15 -13.19 -5.92
CA SER A 237 -15.06 -13.86 -4.97
C SER A 237 -16.30 -13.06 -4.59
N GLY A 238 -16.31 -11.75 -4.85
CA GLY A 238 -17.33 -10.84 -4.31
C GLY A 238 -17.16 -10.53 -2.82
N ASN A 239 -16.11 -11.03 -2.16
CA ASN A 239 -15.82 -10.71 -0.77
C ASN A 239 -15.31 -9.26 -0.63
N PRO A 240 -16.03 -8.36 0.08
CA PRO A 240 -15.68 -6.94 0.17
C PRO A 240 -14.37 -6.65 0.91
N LYS A 241 -13.74 -7.66 1.51
CA LYS A 241 -12.42 -7.52 2.15
C LYS A 241 -11.27 -7.41 1.15
N PHE A 242 -11.48 -7.75 -0.13
CA PHE A 242 -10.46 -7.67 -1.18
C PHE A 242 -10.81 -6.56 -2.16
N PHE A 243 -9.91 -5.62 -2.34
CA PHE A 243 -10.12 -4.49 -3.24
C PHE A 243 -8.81 -4.06 -3.94
N LEU A 244 -8.94 -3.23 -4.94
CA LEU A 244 -7.83 -2.79 -5.76
C LEU A 244 -6.94 -1.79 -5.02
N GLY A 245 -5.63 -2.04 -5.03
CA GLY A 245 -4.60 -1.04 -4.82
C GLY A 245 -3.59 -1.18 -5.95
N THR A 246 -3.39 -0.14 -6.76
CA THR A 246 -2.58 -0.29 -7.97
C THR A 246 -1.11 -0.51 -7.68
N ASP A 247 -0.63 0.04 -6.57
CA ASP A 247 0.79 0.14 -6.24
C ASP A 247 1.59 0.78 -7.39
N THR A 248 0.94 1.71 -8.09
CA THR A 248 1.57 2.45 -9.18
C THR A 248 2.74 3.24 -8.64
N LEU A 249 3.91 3.01 -9.22
CA LEU A 249 5.16 3.68 -8.89
C LEU A 249 5.63 4.50 -10.09
N THR A 250 6.03 5.74 -9.85
CA THR A 250 6.92 6.43 -10.77
C THR A 250 8.31 5.84 -10.63
N SER A 251 8.83 5.25 -11.70
CA SER A 251 10.24 4.85 -11.77
C SER A 251 10.94 5.74 -12.81
N PRO A 252 12.16 6.22 -12.54
CA PRO A 252 12.97 6.94 -13.55
C PRO A 252 13.13 6.17 -14.87
N ILE A 253 12.93 4.85 -14.85
CA ILE A 253 12.97 3.99 -16.03
C ILE A 253 11.81 4.29 -17.00
N PHE A 254 10.65 4.76 -16.52
CA PHE A 254 9.54 5.15 -17.38
C PHE A 254 9.81 6.45 -18.17
N GLU A 255 10.62 7.37 -17.66
CA GLU A 255 11.02 8.59 -18.38
C GLU A 255 11.89 8.28 -19.59
N SER A 256 12.80 7.29 -19.49
CA SER A 256 13.66 6.90 -20.60
C SER A 256 12.89 6.27 -21.78
N LEU A 257 11.73 5.68 -21.52
CA LEU A 257 10.88 5.06 -22.55
C LEU A 257 9.94 6.07 -23.23
N ARG A 258 9.64 7.23 -22.61
CA ARG A 258 8.87 8.32 -23.25
C ARG A 258 9.73 9.19 -24.18
N GLY A 259 11.03 9.25 -23.96
CA GLY A 259 11.98 10.04 -24.76
C GLY A 259 12.47 9.37 -26.05
N SER A 260 12.04 8.15 -26.36
CA SER A 260 12.47 7.38 -27.54
C SER A 260 11.34 7.11 -28.54
N ARG A 261 10.47 8.11 -28.76
CA ARG A 261 9.53 8.12 -29.89
C ARG A 261 9.81 9.29 -30.80
#